data_16289adfcdfe5cdff5318ab97b97ae92
#
_entry.id   16289adfcdfe5cdff5318ab97b97ae92
#
_cell.length_a   1.000
_cell.length_b   1.000
_cell.length_c   1.000
_cell.angle_alpha   90.00
_cell.angle_beta   90.00
_cell.angle_gamma   90.00
#
_symmetry.space_group_name_H-M   'P 1'
#
loop_
_entity.id
_entity.type
_entity.pdbx_description
1 polymer ?
#
loop_
_entity_poly.entity_id
_entity_poly.type
_entity_poly.pdbx_seq_one_letter_code
_entity_poly.pdbx_strand_id
1 'polypeptide(L)'
;MQDLRPRGYCSRWDFILERCANRNVLHLGFIGETDASLDQKVDAIRDEQTLHSQLLKVSSAVTGIDRNERAIEMIRSKVGWNNLYAADVERLERLDLDRTFDVVLFGNLVEHLSCPGLALNGIQRFMNEKSELIISTPNAFALLSNIRFTLGRFREGDEHVTGYSKFMLQTLLQRHGYAMTELFTCYDKPPLGWKQKLQFAIGVPYFKAMPERGGTLLAVSRKAA
;
A
#
# COMPACT_ATOMS: atom_id res chain seq x y z
N MET A 1 4.79 0.87 -24.62
CA MET A 1 4.19 1.02 -23.26
C MET A 1 2.68 1.06 -23.45
N GLN A 2 1.97 0.06 -22.92
CA GLN A 2 0.51 0.04 -23.02
C GLN A 2 -0.04 1.13 -22.08
N ASP A 3 -0.88 2.03 -22.58
CA ASP A 3 -1.53 3.06 -21.74
C ASP A 3 -2.60 2.41 -20.87
N LEU A 4 -2.22 2.05 -19.66
CA LEU A 4 -3.14 1.53 -18.66
C LEU A 4 -3.93 2.70 -18.05
N ARG A 5 -5.19 2.80 -18.45
CA ARG A 5 -6.12 3.71 -17.78
C ARG A 5 -6.64 3.06 -16.51
N PRO A 6 -6.85 3.84 -15.43
CA PRO A 6 -7.49 3.31 -14.24
C PRO A 6 -8.87 2.69 -14.60
N ARG A 7 -9.08 1.44 -14.17
CA ARG A 7 -10.31 0.69 -14.43
C ARG A 7 -11.50 1.23 -13.64
N GLY A 8 -11.25 1.97 -12.55
CA GLY A 8 -12.31 2.53 -11.72
C GLY A 8 -11.80 3.25 -10.48
N TYR A 9 -12.75 3.65 -9.63
CA TYR A 9 -12.53 4.29 -8.34
C TYR A 9 -13.22 3.45 -7.25
N CYS A 10 -12.45 2.97 -6.27
CA CYS A 10 -12.91 2.01 -5.27
C CYS A 10 -12.42 2.34 -3.86
N SER A 11 -12.88 1.59 -2.88
CA SER A 11 -12.27 1.55 -1.54
C SER A 11 -10.96 0.79 -1.60
N ARG A 12 -9.86 1.41 -1.13
CA ARG A 12 -8.54 0.78 -1.10
C ARG A 12 -8.54 -0.47 -0.24
N TRP A 13 -9.11 -0.36 0.96
CA TRP A 13 -9.12 -1.47 1.90
C TRP A 13 -9.97 -2.63 1.40
N ASP A 14 -11.20 -2.36 0.94
CA ASP A 14 -12.09 -3.42 0.46
C ASP A 14 -11.46 -4.17 -0.71
N PHE A 15 -10.85 -3.46 -1.66
CA PHE A 15 -10.14 -4.07 -2.77
C PHE A 15 -8.97 -4.97 -2.30
N ILE A 16 -8.14 -4.45 -1.39
CA ILE A 16 -6.98 -5.21 -0.89
C ILE A 16 -7.46 -6.45 -0.11
N LEU A 17 -8.46 -6.31 0.77
CA LEU A 17 -8.97 -7.41 1.58
C LEU A 17 -9.62 -8.50 0.70
N GLU A 18 -10.42 -8.11 -0.29
CA GLU A 18 -11.00 -9.04 -1.26
C GLU A 18 -9.92 -9.80 -2.03
N ARG A 19 -8.87 -9.09 -2.49
CA ARG A 19 -7.78 -9.68 -3.26
C ARG A 19 -6.87 -10.59 -2.42
N CYS A 20 -6.79 -10.36 -1.12
CA CYS A 20 -5.98 -11.15 -0.18
C CYS A 20 -6.77 -12.28 0.49
N ALA A 21 -8.09 -12.38 0.29
CA ALA A 21 -8.93 -13.39 0.92
C ALA A 21 -8.48 -14.82 0.57
N ASN A 22 -8.29 -15.65 1.61
CA ASN A 22 -7.83 -17.04 1.51
C ASN A 22 -6.45 -17.21 0.82
N ARG A 23 -5.61 -16.17 0.82
CA ARG A 23 -4.28 -16.17 0.20
C ARG A 23 -3.19 -15.99 1.26
N ASN A 24 -1.96 -16.43 0.94
CA ASN A 24 -0.78 -16.17 1.76
C ASN A 24 -0.18 -14.81 1.37
N VAL A 25 -0.11 -13.88 2.33
CA VAL A 25 0.20 -12.46 2.09
C VAL A 25 1.50 -12.05 2.77
N LEU A 26 2.37 -11.35 2.05
CA LEU A 26 3.50 -10.61 2.58
C LEU A 26 3.15 -9.12 2.62
N HIS A 27 3.02 -8.54 3.81
CA HIS A 27 2.70 -7.13 4.00
C HIS A 27 3.93 -6.36 4.46
N LEU A 28 4.42 -5.47 3.60
CA LEU A 28 5.62 -4.67 3.80
C LEU A 28 5.26 -3.29 4.34
N GLY A 29 6.01 -2.79 5.34
CA GLY A 29 5.75 -1.50 5.98
C GLY A 29 4.44 -1.48 6.78
N PHE A 30 4.08 -2.59 7.42
CA PHE A 30 2.75 -2.81 7.98
C PHE A 30 2.43 -1.97 9.23
N ILE A 31 3.43 -1.44 9.91
CA ILE A 31 3.26 -0.59 11.11
C ILE A 31 2.87 0.83 10.69
N GLY A 32 3.32 1.25 9.51
CA GLY A 32 3.10 2.59 8.98
C GLY A 32 3.89 3.67 9.71
N GLU A 33 4.11 4.76 9.03
CA GLU A 33 4.75 5.97 9.54
C GLU A 33 3.66 6.98 9.88
N THR A 34 3.45 7.24 11.16
CA THR A 34 2.54 8.27 11.68
C THR A 34 3.19 8.90 12.91
N ASP A 35 2.82 10.12 13.25
CA ASP A 35 3.24 10.80 14.49
C ASP A 35 2.71 10.11 15.77
N ALA A 36 1.92 9.04 15.61
CA ALA A 36 1.39 8.27 16.71
C ALA A 36 2.52 7.58 17.50
N SER A 37 2.43 7.62 18.82
CA SER A 37 3.35 6.90 19.69
C SER A 37 3.25 5.39 19.45
N LEU A 38 4.29 4.64 19.87
CA LEU A 38 4.27 3.17 19.74
C LEU A 38 3.09 2.53 20.48
N ASP A 39 2.71 3.07 21.64
CA ASP A 39 1.54 2.57 22.40
C ASP A 39 0.25 2.82 21.62
N GLN A 40 0.06 3.98 21.03
CA GLN A 40 -1.10 4.27 20.18
C GLN A 40 -1.16 3.36 18.94
N LYS A 41 -0.01 3.06 18.33
CA LYS A 41 0.06 2.10 17.22
C LYS A 41 -0.35 0.68 17.67
N VAL A 42 0.13 0.24 18.83
CA VAL A 42 -0.24 -1.07 19.40
C VAL A 42 -1.72 -1.11 19.77
N ASP A 43 -2.28 -0.03 20.33
CA ASP A 43 -3.71 0.06 20.63
C ASP A 43 -4.55 0.01 19.34
N ALA A 44 -4.17 0.74 18.30
CA ALA A 44 -4.85 0.68 16.98
C ALA A 44 -4.81 -0.73 16.37
N ILE A 45 -3.71 -1.49 16.59
CA ILE A 45 -3.61 -2.90 16.19
C ILE A 45 -4.56 -3.77 17.00
N ARG A 46 -4.57 -3.60 18.32
CA ARG A 46 -5.45 -4.35 19.23
C ARG A 46 -6.93 -4.08 18.93
N ASP A 47 -7.27 -2.82 18.64
CA ASP A 47 -8.62 -2.39 18.25
C ASP A 47 -8.96 -2.73 16.79
N GLU A 48 -8.08 -3.49 16.12
CA GLU A 48 -8.26 -3.94 14.73
C GLU A 48 -8.44 -2.81 13.70
N GLN A 49 -7.88 -1.63 13.97
CA GLN A 49 -8.02 -0.44 13.13
C GLN A 49 -6.95 -0.34 12.03
N THR A 50 -6.05 -1.34 11.91
CA THR A 50 -4.98 -1.36 10.91
C THR A 50 -5.31 -2.29 9.74
N LEU A 51 -4.74 -2.01 8.57
CA LEU A 51 -4.90 -2.90 7.42
C LEU A 51 -4.35 -4.30 7.72
N HIS A 52 -3.22 -4.41 8.45
CA HIS A 52 -2.63 -5.70 8.80
C HIS A 52 -3.56 -6.54 9.68
N SER A 53 -4.22 -5.94 10.67
CA SER A 53 -5.18 -6.66 11.52
C SER A 53 -6.41 -7.14 10.74
N GLN A 54 -6.85 -6.39 9.73
CA GLN A 54 -7.95 -6.84 8.86
C GLN A 54 -7.51 -7.95 7.90
N LEU A 55 -6.28 -7.89 7.37
CA LEU A 55 -5.72 -8.96 6.55
C LEU A 55 -5.64 -10.28 7.29
N LEU A 56 -5.28 -10.29 8.58
CA LEU A 56 -5.25 -11.49 9.42
C LEU A 56 -6.60 -12.20 9.54
N LYS A 57 -7.71 -11.49 9.32
CA LYS A 57 -9.07 -12.06 9.38
C LYS A 57 -9.50 -12.75 8.08
N VAL A 58 -9.00 -12.29 6.94
CA VAL A 58 -9.48 -12.73 5.63
C VAL A 58 -8.49 -13.62 4.88
N SER A 59 -7.19 -13.49 5.18
CA SER A 59 -6.12 -14.22 4.49
C SER A 59 -5.85 -15.56 5.13
N SER A 60 -5.34 -16.53 4.37
CA SER A 60 -4.91 -17.84 4.90
C SER A 60 -3.72 -17.68 5.86
N ALA A 61 -2.80 -16.79 5.55
CA ALA A 61 -1.68 -16.40 6.41
C ALA A 61 -1.20 -15.00 6.03
N VAL A 62 -0.69 -14.26 7.02
CA VAL A 62 -0.06 -12.95 6.79
C VAL A 62 1.30 -12.91 7.46
N THR A 63 2.30 -12.48 6.72
CA THR A 63 3.63 -12.17 7.24
C THR A 63 3.85 -10.67 7.13
N GLY A 64 4.27 -10.04 8.23
CA GLY A 64 4.60 -8.61 8.27
C GLY A 64 6.11 -8.38 8.24
N ILE A 65 6.57 -7.44 7.42
CA ILE A 65 7.95 -6.93 7.47
C ILE A 65 7.89 -5.43 7.72
N ASP A 66 8.67 -4.96 8.67
CA ASP A 66 8.86 -3.54 8.95
C ASP A 66 10.27 -3.27 9.48
N ARG A 67 10.76 -2.04 9.29
CA ARG A 67 12.08 -1.64 9.79
C ARG A 67 12.11 -1.37 11.30
N ASN A 68 10.96 -1.14 11.91
CA ASN A 68 10.82 -0.76 13.32
C ASN A 68 10.84 -1.98 14.24
N GLU A 69 12.04 -2.47 14.57
CA GLU A 69 12.26 -3.64 15.43
C GLU A 69 11.57 -3.47 16.80
N ARG A 70 11.70 -2.31 17.42
CA ARG A 70 11.08 -2.02 18.72
C ARG A 70 9.55 -2.14 18.69
N ALA A 71 8.93 -1.66 17.63
CA ALA A 71 7.47 -1.80 17.46
C ALA A 71 7.08 -3.27 17.24
N ILE A 72 7.85 -4.03 16.48
CA ILE A 72 7.64 -5.47 16.27
C ILE A 72 7.70 -6.23 17.59
N GLU A 73 8.71 -5.97 18.44
CA GLU A 73 8.83 -6.59 19.76
C GLU A 73 7.64 -6.25 20.66
N MET A 74 7.18 -5.01 20.65
CA MET A 74 5.99 -4.60 21.39
C MET A 74 4.73 -5.31 20.89
N ILE A 75 4.56 -5.44 19.57
CA ILE A 75 3.42 -6.12 18.98
C ILE A 75 3.46 -7.63 19.35
N ARG A 76 4.63 -8.27 19.24
CA ARG A 76 4.80 -9.66 19.66
C ARG A 76 4.41 -9.87 21.12
N SER A 77 4.90 -9.02 22.02
CA SER A 77 4.67 -9.15 23.47
C SER A 77 3.25 -8.79 23.91
N LYS A 78 2.64 -7.72 23.32
CA LYS A 78 1.35 -7.19 23.76
C LYS A 78 0.15 -7.75 22.98
N VAL A 79 0.36 -8.19 21.72
CA VAL A 79 -0.71 -8.64 20.80
C VAL A 79 -0.58 -10.13 20.46
N GLY A 80 0.63 -10.71 20.59
CA GLY A 80 0.88 -12.13 20.34
C GLY A 80 1.08 -12.48 18.85
N TRP A 81 1.32 -11.51 17.97
CA TRP A 81 1.60 -11.79 16.56
C TRP A 81 3.04 -12.28 16.38
N ASN A 82 3.22 -13.44 15.76
CA ASN A 82 4.53 -14.09 15.64
C ASN A 82 5.13 -14.05 14.23
N ASN A 83 4.31 -13.93 13.18
CA ASN A 83 4.77 -13.89 11.79
C ASN A 83 5.23 -12.47 11.38
N LEU A 84 6.10 -11.88 12.16
CA LEU A 84 6.63 -10.53 11.95
C LEU A 84 8.15 -10.57 11.84
N TYR A 85 8.72 -9.79 10.95
CA TYR A 85 10.17 -9.71 10.74
C TYR A 85 10.63 -8.26 10.74
N ALA A 86 11.70 -7.99 11.50
CA ALA A 86 12.38 -6.70 11.49
C ALA A 86 13.38 -6.70 10.33
N ALA A 87 13.09 -5.95 9.28
CA ALA A 87 13.99 -5.80 8.14
C ALA A 87 13.71 -4.50 7.36
N ASP A 88 14.77 -3.97 6.76
CA ASP A 88 14.69 -2.91 5.78
C ASP A 88 14.27 -3.51 4.44
N VAL A 89 13.16 -3.03 3.88
CA VAL A 89 12.63 -3.51 2.59
C VAL A 89 13.56 -3.23 1.41
N GLU A 90 14.47 -2.28 1.55
CA GLU A 90 15.52 -2.00 0.57
C GLU A 90 16.75 -2.94 0.71
N ARG A 91 16.75 -3.85 1.71
CA ARG A 91 17.83 -4.80 2.01
C ARG A 91 17.33 -6.20 2.33
N LEU A 92 16.32 -6.65 1.62
CA LEU A 92 15.65 -7.94 1.85
C LEU A 92 16.54 -9.16 1.60
N GLU A 93 17.69 -9.00 0.91
CA GLU A 93 18.67 -10.06 0.73
C GLU A 93 19.27 -10.58 2.06
N ARG A 94 19.16 -9.79 3.12
CA ARG A 94 19.65 -10.15 4.47
C ARG A 94 18.62 -10.89 5.32
N LEU A 95 17.38 -10.95 4.86
CA LEU A 95 16.31 -11.60 5.59
C LEU A 95 16.33 -13.10 5.36
N ASP A 96 16.47 -13.89 6.45
CA ASP A 96 16.37 -15.35 6.40
C ASP A 96 14.88 -15.75 6.38
N LEU A 97 14.29 -15.71 5.18
CA LEU A 97 12.92 -16.10 4.94
C LEU A 97 12.87 -16.77 3.55
N ASP A 98 12.76 -18.10 3.54
CA ASP A 98 12.73 -18.91 2.32
C ASP A 98 11.32 -19.47 2.08
N ARG A 99 10.46 -18.62 1.53
CA ARG A 99 9.10 -18.99 1.08
C ARG A 99 8.54 -17.98 0.10
N THR A 100 7.58 -18.42 -0.69
CA THR A 100 6.84 -17.55 -1.61
C THR A 100 5.44 -17.22 -1.08
N PHE A 101 4.89 -16.11 -1.57
CA PHE A 101 3.58 -15.60 -1.18
C PHE A 101 2.70 -15.44 -2.43
N ASP A 102 1.40 -15.58 -2.24
CA ASP A 102 0.42 -15.35 -3.31
C ASP A 102 0.25 -13.86 -3.59
N VAL A 103 0.37 -13.02 -2.55
CA VAL A 103 0.30 -11.56 -2.65
C VAL A 103 1.46 -10.94 -1.88
N VAL A 104 2.16 -10.00 -2.53
CA VAL A 104 3.09 -9.07 -1.89
C VAL A 104 2.46 -7.69 -1.90
N LEU A 105 2.32 -7.07 -0.72
CA LEU A 105 1.58 -5.82 -0.55
C LEU A 105 2.51 -4.69 -0.07
N PHE A 106 2.56 -3.60 -0.85
CA PHE A 106 3.10 -2.29 -0.49
C PHE A 106 1.94 -1.33 -0.23
N GLY A 107 1.55 -1.20 1.03
CA GLY A 107 0.41 -0.36 1.41
C GLY A 107 0.85 1.06 1.77
N ASN A 108 0.97 1.98 0.82
CA ASN A 108 1.52 3.31 1.00
C ASN A 108 2.94 3.26 1.61
N LEU A 109 3.82 2.56 0.93
CA LEU A 109 5.19 2.36 1.34
C LEU A 109 6.19 2.89 0.30
N VAL A 110 5.88 2.71 -1.00
CA VAL A 110 6.84 2.99 -2.07
C VAL A 110 7.27 4.46 -2.15
N GLU A 111 6.40 5.38 -1.72
CA GLU A 111 6.66 6.82 -1.62
C GLU A 111 7.67 7.21 -0.55
N HIS A 112 7.89 6.35 0.45
CA HIS A 112 8.82 6.55 1.55
C HIS A 112 10.21 5.95 1.29
N LEU A 113 10.36 5.17 0.21
CA LEU A 113 11.61 4.48 -0.09
C LEU A 113 12.60 5.40 -0.82
N SER A 114 13.84 5.40 -0.36
CA SER A 114 14.93 6.13 -1.02
C SER A 114 15.35 5.47 -2.32
N CYS A 115 15.32 4.15 -2.37
CA CYS A 115 15.69 3.32 -3.53
C CYS A 115 14.64 2.25 -3.79
N PRO A 116 13.41 2.60 -4.24
CA PRO A 116 12.30 1.65 -4.41
C PRO A 116 12.64 0.48 -5.34
N GLY A 117 13.59 0.66 -6.25
CA GLY A 117 14.09 -0.41 -7.11
C GLY A 117 14.79 -1.53 -6.35
N LEU A 118 15.48 -1.25 -5.24
CA LEU A 118 16.08 -2.29 -4.40
C LEU A 118 15.01 -3.14 -3.73
N ALA A 119 13.96 -2.51 -3.20
CA ALA A 119 12.82 -3.21 -2.63
C ALA A 119 12.12 -4.10 -3.67
N LEU A 120 11.86 -3.57 -4.87
CA LEU A 120 11.24 -4.32 -5.98
C LEU A 120 12.08 -5.52 -6.42
N ASN A 121 13.39 -5.37 -6.50
CA ASN A 121 14.30 -6.49 -6.81
C ASN A 121 14.32 -7.51 -5.66
N GLY A 122 14.38 -7.03 -4.42
CA GLY A 122 14.45 -7.88 -3.22
C GLY A 122 13.22 -8.78 -3.03
N ILE A 123 12.03 -8.28 -3.35
CA ILE A 123 10.79 -9.07 -3.21
C ILE A 123 10.62 -10.16 -4.27
N GLN A 124 11.39 -10.14 -5.36
CA GLN A 124 11.27 -11.17 -6.40
C GLN A 124 11.48 -12.59 -5.86
N ARG A 125 12.35 -12.76 -4.88
CA ARG A 125 12.60 -14.07 -4.24
C ARG A 125 11.37 -14.62 -3.49
N PHE A 126 10.46 -13.75 -3.06
CA PHE A 126 9.24 -14.10 -2.34
C PHE A 126 8.03 -14.29 -3.25
N MET A 127 8.22 -14.19 -4.56
CA MET A 127 7.15 -14.31 -5.55
C MET A 127 7.42 -15.45 -6.52
N ASN A 128 6.37 -16.16 -6.91
CA ASN A 128 6.35 -17.06 -8.04
C ASN A 128 5.58 -16.43 -9.23
N GLU A 129 5.42 -17.14 -10.33
CA GLU A 129 4.75 -16.64 -11.54
C GLU A 129 3.26 -16.32 -11.36
N LYS A 130 2.61 -16.92 -10.34
CA LYS A 130 1.19 -16.68 -10.02
C LYS A 130 1.01 -15.59 -8.99
N SER A 131 2.08 -15.16 -8.34
CA SER A 131 2.05 -14.13 -7.31
C SER A 131 1.65 -12.78 -7.86
N GLU A 132 0.93 -12.00 -7.06
CA GLU A 132 0.56 -10.64 -7.36
C GLU A 132 1.28 -9.65 -6.44
N LEU A 133 1.82 -8.60 -7.04
CA LEU A 133 2.33 -7.44 -6.36
C LEU A 133 1.25 -6.36 -6.36
N ILE A 134 0.78 -5.96 -5.18
CA ILE A 134 -0.18 -4.88 -5.01
C ILE A 134 0.54 -3.68 -4.40
N ILE A 135 0.49 -2.54 -5.07
CA ILE A 135 1.08 -1.28 -4.60
C ILE A 135 -0.01 -0.23 -4.52
N SER A 136 -0.18 0.38 -3.34
CA SER A 136 -0.90 1.64 -3.22
C SER A 136 0.07 2.77 -2.88
N THR A 137 -0.17 3.97 -3.45
CA THR A 137 0.65 5.17 -3.21
C THR A 137 -0.17 6.42 -3.54
N PRO A 138 0.08 7.57 -2.92
CA PRO A 138 -0.57 8.83 -3.29
C PRO A 138 -0.39 9.14 -4.78
N ASN A 139 -1.46 9.61 -5.40
CA ASN A 139 -1.44 10.06 -6.79
C ASN A 139 -0.96 11.52 -6.87
N ALA A 140 0.24 11.73 -7.38
CA ALA A 140 0.81 13.08 -7.54
C ALA A 140 -0.07 14.02 -8.39
N PHE A 141 -0.92 13.46 -9.26
CA PHE A 141 -1.85 14.23 -10.11
C PHE A 141 -3.32 14.13 -9.65
N ALA A 142 -3.55 13.81 -8.38
CA ALA A 142 -4.89 13.84 -7.80
C ALA A 142 -5.51 15.24 -7.90
N LEU A 143 -6.79 15.31 -8.26
CA LEU A 143 -7.49 16.59 -8.45
C LEU A 143 -7.40 17.49 -7.20
N LEU A 144 -7.71 16.95 -6.04
CA LEU A 144 -7.71 17.73 -4.80
C LEU A 144 -6.30 18.22 -4.40
N SER A 145 -5.26 17.40 -4.65
CA SER A 145 -3.86 17.80 -4.43
C SER A 145 -3.46 18.93 -5.37
N ASN A 146 -3.82 18.85 -6.65
CA ASN A 146 -3.54 19.89 -7.62
C ASN A 146 -4.27 21.21 -7.30
N ILE A 147 -5.54 21.15 -6.87
CA ILE A 147 -6.27 22.35 -6.42
C ILE A 147 -5.57 22.96 -5.19
N ARG A 148 -5.19 22.18 -4.21
CA ARG A 148 -4.46 22.65 -3.02
C ARG A 148 -3.12 23.28 -3.39
N PHE A 149 -2.39 22.64 -4.30
CA PHE A 149 -1.12 23.16 -4.82
C PHE A 149 -1.32 24.53 -5.48
N THR A 150 -2.28 24.64 -6.39
CA THR A 150 -2.60 25.90 -7.09
C THR A 150 -2.99 27.02 -6.12
N LEU A 151 -3.65 26.69 -5.01
CA LEU A 151 -4.04 27.65 -3.98
C LEU A 151 -2.94 27.92 -2.94
N GLY A 152 -1.72 27.37 -3.11
CA GLY A 152 -0.62 27.52 -2.15
C GLY A 152 -0.89 26.83 -0.80
N ARG A 153 -1.79 25.84 -0.76
CA ARG A 153 -2.21 25.12 0.46
C ARG A 153 -1.79 23.65 0.45
N PHE A 154 -1.00 23.24 -0.52
CA PHE A 154 -0.52 21.87 -0.61
C PHE A 154 0.58 21.62 0.40
N ARG A 155 0.52 20.48 1.07
CA ARG A 155 1.59 19.92 1.88
C ARG A 155 1.76 18.48 1.48
N GLU A 156 2.99 18.07 1.22
CA GLU A 156 3.37 16.67 1.14
C GLU A 156 3.35 16.05 2.53
N GLY A 157 3.28 14.72 2.62
CA GLY A 157 3.60 14.01 3.86
C GLY A 157 5.07 14.24 4.20
N ASP A 158 5.37 14.52 5.46
CA ASP A 158 6.71 14.92 5.91
C ASP A 158 7.80 13.85 5.61
N GLU A 159 7.39 12.60 5.38
CA GLU A 159 8.29 11.47 5.13
C GLU A 159 8.24 10.96 3.68
N HIS A 160 7.53 11.64 2.78
CA HIS A 160 7.49 11.27 1.37
C HIS A 160 8.78 11.71 0.66
N VAL A 161 9.49 10.75 0.09
CA VAL A 161 10.71 10.98 -0.70
C VAL A 161 10.39 11.15 -2.18
N THR A 162 9.31 10.49 -2.65
CA THR A 162 8.95 10.47 -4.08
C THR A 162 7.43 10.53 -4.26
N GLY A 163 6.98 11.32 -5.26
CA GLY A 163 5.59 11.32 -5.72
C GLY A 163 5.43 10.51 -7.01
N TYR A 164 4.33 9.76 -7.13
CA TYR A 164 4.07 8.92 -8.29
C TYR A 164 2.86 9.39 -9.10
N SER A 165 3.06 9.50 -10.42
CA SER A 165 1.96 9.41 -11.38
C SER A 165 1.77 7.95 -11.83
N LYS A 166 0.66 7.65 -12.50
CA LYS A 166 0.44 6.33 -13.10
C LYS A 166 1.60 5.89 -14.01
N PHE A 167 2.14 6.80 -14.82
CA PHE A 167 3.23 6.52 -15.75
C PHE A 167 4.57 6.30 -15.03
N MET A 168 4.85 7.08 -13.99
CA MET A 168 6.07 6.90 -13.19
C MET A 168 6.05 5.56 -12.47
N LEU A 169 4.91 5.20 -11.85
CA LEU A 169 4.76 3.90 -11.19
C LEU A 169 4.88 2.74 -12.19
N GLN A 170 4.22 2.84 -13.35
CA GLN A 170 4.31 1.83 -14.40
C GLN A 170 5.73 1.67 -14.92
N THR A 171 6.44 2.78 -15.15
CA THR A 171 7.84 2.76 -15.63
C THR A 171 8.77 2.15 -14.58
N LEU A 172 8.59 2.50 -13.30
CA LEU A 172 9.36 1.91 -12.20
C LEU A 172 9.18 0.39 -12.19
N LEU A 173 7.94 -0.09 -12.20
CA LEU A 173 7.61 -1.51 -12.19
C LEU A 173 8.21 -2.25 -13.39
N GLN A 174 8.07 -1.71 -14.59
CA GLN A 174 8.63 -2.31 -15.81
C GLN A 174 10.15 -2.43 -15.77
N ARG A 175 10.85 -1.41 -15.27
CA ARG A 175 12.32 -1.43 -15.15
C ARG A 175 12.82 -2.50 -14.18
N HIS A 176 11.97 -2.93 -13.24
CA HIS A 176 12.31 -3.95 -12.24
C HIS A 176 11.64 -5.30 -12.50
N GLY A 177 11.23 -5.57 -13.76
CA GLY A 177 10.74 -6.88 -14.18
C GLY A 177 9.30 -7.17 -13.77
N TYR A 178 8.45 -6.14 -13.62
CA TYR A 178 7.03 -6.31 -13.33
C TYR A 178 6.16 -5.76 -14.46
N ALA A 179 5.12 -6.49 -14.82
CA ALA A 179 4.07 -6.05 -15.72
C ALA A 179 2.86 -5.61 -14.89
N MET A 180 2.48 -4.33 -14.96
CA MET A 180 1.24 -3.84 -14.36
C MET A 180 0.05 -4.39 -15.15
N THR A 181 -0.81 -5.15 -14.49
CA THR A 181 -1.99 -5.81 -15.09
C THR A 181 -3.28 -5.03 -14.87
N GLU A 182 -3.36 -4.35 -13.73
CA GLU A 182 -4.53 -3.55 -13.35
C GLU A 182 -4.10 -2.26 -12.66
N LEU A 183 -4.88 -1.23 -12.89
CA LEU A 183 -4.73 0.06 -12.20
C LEU A 183 -6.10 0.58 -11.80
N PHE A 184 -6.18 1.07 -10.57
CA PHE A 184 -7.34 1.75 -10.01
C PHE A 184 -6.89 3.05 -9.35
N THR A 185 -7.83 3.92 -9.06
CA THR A 185 -7.66 4.93 -8.03
C THR A 185 -8.65 4.68 -6.90
N CYS A 186 -8.32 5.14 -5.72
CA CYS A 186 -9.11 4.77 -4.55
C CYS A 186 -9.15 5.88 -3.49
N TYR A 187 -10.06 5.69 -2.56
CA TYR A 187 -10.14 6.37 -1.26
C TYR A 187 -9.76 5.37 -0.15
N ASP A 188 -9.22 5.88 0.94
CA ASP A 188 -8.72 5.03 2.03
C ASP A 188 -9.83 4.49 2.92
N LYS A 189 -10.61 5.37 3.52
CA LYS A 189 -11.69 5.03 4.44
C LYS A 189 -12.95 5.79 4.07
N PRO A 190 -14.14 5.18 4.28
CA PRO A 190 -15.39 5.90 4.13
C PRO A 190 -15.48 7.04 5.16
N PRO A 191 -16.14 8.13 4.82
CA PRO A 191 -16.25 9.30 5.68
C PRO A 191 -17.06 9.02 6.94
N LEU A 192 -16.61 9.53 8.08
CA LEU A 192 -17.28 9.35 9.36
C LEU A 192 -18.30 10.45 9.65
N GLY A 193 -18.00 11.70 9.32
CA GLY A 193 -18.85 12.86 9.62
C GLY A 193 -19.86 13.17 8.50
N TRP A 194 -21.00 13.84 8.84
CA TRP A 194 -22.05 14.16 7.85
C TRP A 194 -21.57 15.07 6.71
N LYS A 195 -20.71 16.05 6.98
CA LYS A 195 -20.10 16.91 5.95
C LYS A 195 -19.22 16.11 4.98
N GLN A 196 -18.42 15.19 5.54
CA GLN A 196 -17.59 14.29 4.75
C GLN A 196 -18.43 13.32 3.92
N LYS A 197 -19.54 12.80 4.49
CA LYS A 197 -20.49 11.94 3.76
C LYS A 197 -21.11 12.66 2.56
N LEU A 198 -21.48 13.94 2.71
CA LEU A 198 -22.02 14.74 1.61
C LEU A 198 -20.94 14.97 0.52
N GLN A 199 -19.73 15.36 0.90
CA GLN A 199 -18.62 15.50 -0.03
C GLN A 199 -18.29 14.20 -0.76
N PHE A 200 -18.36 13.09 -0.05
CA PHE A 200 -18.15 11.76 -0.59
C PHE A 200 -19.26 11.36 -1.58
N ALA A 201 -20.52 11.64 -1.24
CA ALA A 201 -21.67 11.35 -2.11
C ALA A 201 -21.61 12.09 -3.45
N ILE A 202 -21.03 13.30 -3.46
CA ILE A 202 -20.78 14.07 -4.68
C ILE A 202 -19.49 13.63 -5.38
N GLY A 203 -18.44 13.41 -4.62
CA GLY A 203 -17.10 13.09 -5.13
C GLY A 203 -17.00 11.71 -5.76
N VAL A 204 -17.62 10.68 -5.18
CA VAL A 204 -17.52 9.31 -5.69
C VAL A 204 -18.05 9.16 -7.11
N PRO A 205 -19.24 9.67 -7.50
CA PRO A 205 -19.71 9.63 -8.88
C PRO A 205 -18.73 10.34 -9.85
N TYR A 206 -18.19 11.50 -9.44
CA TYR A 206 -17.19 12.22 -10.23
C TYR A 206 -15.93 11.36 -10.45
N PHE A 207 -15.34 10.80 -9.39
CA PHE A 207 -14.13 9.97 -9.52
C PHE A 207 -14.38 8.63 -10.21
N LYS A 208 -15.60 8.08 -10.15
CA LYS A 208 -15.99 6.93 -10.98
C LYS A 208 -16.00 7.27 -12.47
N ALA A 209 -16.46 8.47 -12.83
CA ALA A 209 -16.45 8.96 -14.20
C ALA A 209 -15.04 9.40 -14.68
N MET A 210 -14.22 9.91 -13.77
CA MET A 210 -12.87 10.43 -14.03
C MET A 210 -11.83 9.76 -13.09
N PRO A 211 -11.61 8.45 -13.20
CA PRO A 211 -10.81 7.69 -12.22
C PRO A 211 -9.35 8.13 -12.16
N GLU A 212 -8.78 8.69 -13.23
CA GLU A 212 -7.39 9.19 -13.22
C GLU A 212 -7.14 10.31 -12.19
N ARG A 213 -8.19 10.94 -11.68
CA ARG A 213 -8.12 12.08 -10.77
C ARG A 213 -8.26 11.72 -9.29
N GLY A 214 -8.40 10.44 -8.98
CA GLY A 214 -8.52 9.94 -7.60
C GLY A 214 -7.25 10.14 -6.79
N GLY A 215 -7.38 10.13 -5.45
CA GLY A 215 -6.33 10.52 -4.50
C GLY A 215 -5.18 9.55 -4.39
N THR A 216 -5.43 8.26 -4.50
CA THR A 216 -4.44 7.18 -4.32
C THR A 216 -4.45 6.28 -5.55
N LEU A 217 -3.28 5.96 -6.09
CA LEU A 217 -3.09 4.91 -7.10
C LEU A 217 -3.10 3.55 -6.41
N LEU A 218 -3.72 2.57 -7.03
CA LEU A 218 -3.72 1.18 -6.61
C LEU A 218 -3.41 0.31 -7.83
N ALA A 219 -2.21 -0.23 -7.88
CA ALA A 219 -1.68 -1.02 -8.98
C ALA A 219 -1.58 -2.50 -8.59
N VAL A 220 -2.00 -3.37 -9.50
CA VAL A 220 -1.73 -4.82 -9.43
C VAL A 220 -0.75 -5.17 -10.54
N SER A 221 0.27 -5.94 -10.19
CA SER A 221 1.34 -6.31 -11.11
C SER A 221 1.74 -7.77 -10.90
N ARG A 222 2.39 -8.36 -11.90
CA ARG A 222 3.00 -9.69 -11.84
C ARG A 222 4.42 -9.63 -12.37
N LYS A 223 5.23 -10.63 -12.12
CA LYS A 223 6.51 -10.77 -12.80
C LYS A 223 6.28 -10.70 -14.30
N ALA A 224 7.10 -9.93 -15.00
CA ALA A 224 7.12 -9.98 -16.46
C ALA A 224 7.69 -11.32 -16.92
N ALA A 225 7.10 -11.88 -17.97
CA ALA A 225 7.58 -13.12 -18.57
C ALA A 225 8.94 -12.90 -19.25
#